data_586a078fc8aaf18100a4cdece48113db
#
_entry.id   586a078fc8aaf18100a4cdece48113db
#
_cell.length_a   1.000
_cell.length_b   1.000
_cell.length_c   1.000
_cell.angle_alpha   90.00
_cell.angle_beta   90.00
_cell.angle_gamma   90.00
#
_symmetry.space_group_name_H-M   'P 1'
#
loop_
_entity.id
_entity.type
_entity.pdbx_description
1 polymer ?
#
loop_
_entity_poly.entity_id
_entity_poly.type
_entity_poly.pdbx_seq_one_letter_code
_entity_poly.pdbx_strand_id
1 'polypeptide(L)'
;MRSAFVRSAILAVLVCSCSARSRPPFIPPQDREVILQAQMQEHGFVNVLEAVQALRPNWLLARGTNTLLGTPTQVVVYQDDARLGGTDVLASIPTSAILYVRHYNGVEATGRWGIDHGAGVIFIATVP
;
A
#
# COMPACT_ATOMS: atom_id res chain seq x y z
N MET A 1 37.66 -4.52 67.57
CA MET A 1 38.56 -3.62 66.83
C MET A 1 38.71 -4.11 65.37
N ARG A 2 38.60 -3.17 64.48
CA ARG A 2 38.90 -3.23 63.05
C ARG A 2 37.85 -3.82 62.12
N SER A 3 37.05 -2.92 61.64
CA SER A 3 36.22 -2.90 60.48
C SER A 3 36.90 -3.36 59.22
N ALA A 4 36.30 -4.32 58.53
CA ALA A 4 36.61 -4.60 57.11
C ALA A 4 35.41 -4.18 56.26
N PHE A 5 35.57 -3.05 55.59
CA PHE A 5 34.60 -2.58 54.59
C PHE A 5 34.70 -3.45 53.38
N VAL A 6 33.70 -4.27 53.15
CA VAL A 6 33.51 -4.95 51.85
C VAL A 6 32.76 -3.98 50.92
N ARG A 7 33.50 -3.35 50.03
CA ARG A 7 32.95 -2.56 48.94
C ARG A 7 32.40 -3.50 47.85
N SER A 8 31.09 -3.73 47.91
CA SER A 8 30.37 -4.45 46.84
C SER A 8 30.20 -3.49 45.64
N ALA A 9 31.01 -3.68 44.64
CA ALA A 9 30.86 -2.96 43.35
C ALA A 9 29.67 -3.54 42.59
N ILE A 10 28.56 -2.83 42.62
CA ILE A 10 27.38 -3.16 41.79
C ILE A 10 27.68 -2.69 40.36
N LEU A 11 27.99 -3.65 39.49
CA LEU A 11 28.18 -3.45 38.06
C LEU A 11 26.79 -3.30 37.43
N ALA A 12 26.35 -2.06 37.22
CA ALA A 12 25.10 -1.76 36.50
C ALA A 12 25.32 -2.03 35.00
N VAL A 13 24.83 -3.17 34.52
CA VAL A 13 24.77 -3.48 33.10
C VAL A 13 23.63 -2.66 32.50
N LEU A 14 23.96 -1.57 31.81
CA LEU A 14 23.05 -0.81 30.97
C LEU A 14 22.73 -1.64 29.73
N VAL A 15 21.62 -2.38 29.76
CA VAL A 15 21.05 -3.02 28.57
C VAL A 15 20.41 -1.91 27.72
N CYS A 16 21.17 -1.46 26.73
CA CYS A 16 20.68 -0.54 25.72
C CYS A 16 19.70 -1.31 24.82
N SER A 17 18.42 -1.34 25.20
CA SER A 17 17.35 -1.86 24.35
C SER A 17 17.19 -0.93 23.16
N CYS A 18 17.80 -1.30 22.03
CA CYS A 18 17.47 -0.71 20.73
C CYS A 18 16.06 -1.12 20.37
N SER A 19 15.08 -0.35 20.83
CA SER A 19 13.73 -0.42 20.31
C SER A 19 13.78 0.04 18.86
N ALA A 20 13.75 -0.91 17.92
CA ALA A 20 13.54 -0.62 16.52
C ALA A 20 12.16 0.05 16.41
N ARG A 21 12.16 1.38 16.35
CA ARG A 21 10.95 2.14 16.04
C ARG A 21 10.58 1.78 14.61
N SER A 22 9.59 0.93 14.46
CA SER A 22 8.92 0.71 13.17
C SER A 22 8.48 2.08 12.65
N ARG A 23 8.99 2.47 11.48
CA ARG A 23 8.51 3.70 10.83
C ARG A 23 7.03 3.55 10.60
N PRO A 24 6.21 4.54 10.96
CA PRO A 24 4.79 4.49 10.60
C PRO A 24 4.67 4.33 9.09
N PRO A 25 3.70 3.55 8.60
CA PRO A 25 3.49 3.38 7.18
C PRO A 25 3.25 4.75 6.52
N PHE A 26 3.84 4.93 5.33
CA PHE A 26 3.62 6.16 4.57
C PHE A 26 2.18 6.18 4.07
N ILE A 27 1.40 7.15 4.53
CA ILE A 27 0.05 7.42 4.03
C ILE A 27 0.17 8.65 3.13
N PRO A 28 -0.11 8.52 1.82
CA PRO A 28 -0.08 9.66 0.92
C PRO A 28 -1.18 10.67 1.28
N PRO A 29 -1.00 11.96 0.94
CA PRO A 29 -2.05 12.95 1.12
C PRO A 29 -3.29 12.56 0.33
N GLN A 30 -4.46 12.92 0.86
CA GLN A 30 -5.73 12.66 0.20
C GLN A 30 -5.84 13.52 -1.06
N ASP A 31 -5.85 12.88 -2.21
CA ASP A 31 -6.01 13.50 -3.51
C ASP A 31 -6.98 12.68 -4.40
N ARG A 32 -7.14 13.09 -5.66
CA ARG A 32 -8.06 12.42 -6.59
C ARG A 32 -7.61 11.00 -6.97
N GLU A 33 -6.34 10.73 -6.83
CA GLU A 33 -5.72 9.45 -7.20
C GLU A 33 -5.53 8.52 -6.00
N VAL A 34 -6.05 8.89 -4.82
CA VAL A 34 -5.93 8.10 -3.59
C VAL A 34 -7.29 7.92 -2.91
N ILE A 35 -7.56 6.70 -2.47
CA ILE A 35 -8.65 6.35 -1.56
C ILE A 35 -8.03 5.83 -0.28
N LEU A 36 -8.30 6.48 0.85
CA LEU A 36 -7.79 6.07 2.15
C LEU A 36 -8.71 5.03 2.80
N GLN A 37 -8.16 4.20 3.69
CA GLN A 37 -8.93 3.23 4.47
C GLN A 37 -10.12 3.89 5.19
N ALA A 38 -9.90 5.06 5.78
CA ALA A 38 -10.95 5.79 6.49
C ALA A 38 -12.17 6.08 5.60
N GLN A 39 -11.95 6.47 4.32
CA GLN A 39 -13.03 6.70 3.37
C GLN A 39 -13.79 5.42 3.03
N MET A 40 -13.08 4.31 2.88
CA MET A 40 -13.72 3.01 2.60
C MET A 40 -14.56 2.54 3.77
N GLN A 41 -14.09 2.74 5.00
CA GLN A 41 -14.80 2.39 6.23
C GLN A 41 -16.01 3.29 6.50
N GLU A 42 -15.88 4.60 6.26
CA GLU A 42 -16.97 5.57 6.42
C GLU A 42 -18.19 5.20 5.56
N HIS A 43 -17.95 4.71 4.36
CA HIS A 43 -19.00 4.27 3.43
C HIS A 43 -19.42 2.81 3.61
N GLY A 44 -18.73 2.04 4.45
CA GLY A 44 -19.07 0.65 4.76
C GLY A 44 -18.79 -0.34 3.62
N PHE A 45 -17.88 -0.04 2.72
CA PHE A 45 -17.52 -0.95 1.63
C PHE A 45 -16.85 -2.22 2.17
N VAL A 46 -17.24 -3.37 1.65
CA VAL A 46 -16.72 -4.67 2.08
C VAL A 46 -15.43 -5.02 1.37
N ASN A 47 -15.34 -4.72 0.08
CA ASN A 47 -14.17 -5.01 -0.75
C ASN A 47 -13.70 -3.77 -1.53
N VAL A 48 -12.48 -3.86 -2.05
CA VAL A 48 -11.85 -2.75 -2.77
C VAL A 48 -12.57 -2.45 -4.08
N LEU A 49 -13.15 -3.44 -4.76
CA LEU A 49 -13.89 -3.22 -6.00
C LEU A 49 -15.09 -2.30 -5.77
N GLU A 50 -15.89 -2.54 -4.74
CA GLU A 50 -17.02 -1.68 -4.39
C GLU A 50 -16.59 -0.24 -4.10
N ALA A 51 -15.52 -0.07 -3.33
CA ALA A 51 -14.97 1.24 -3.01
C ALA A 51 -14.53 1.99 -4.28
N VAL A 52 -13.82 1.33 -5.19
CA VAL A 52 -13.35 1.94 -6.45
C VAL A 52 -14.53 2.24 -7.37
N GLN A 53 -15.50 1.33 -7.51
CA GLN A 53 -16.69 1.55 -8.33
C GLN A 53 -17.53 2.74 -7.85
N ALA A 54 -17.68 2.89 -6.54
CA ALA A 54 -18.48 3.97 -5.96
C ALA A 54 -17.75 5.32 -5.97
N LEU A 55 -16.46 5.34 -5.59
CA LEU A 55 -15.72 6.57 -5.40
C LEU A 55 -14.94 7.01 -6.64
N ARG A 56 -14.43 6.07 -7.43
CA ARG A 56 -13.54 6.33 -8.57
C ARG A 56 -13.77 5.35 -9.74
N PRO A 57 -14.95 5.28 -10.32
CA PRO A 57 -15.26 4.31 -11.39
C PRO A 57 -14.32 4.44 -12.60
N ASN A 58 -13.77 5.62 -12.82
CA ASN A 58 -12.84 5.90 -13.91
C ASN A 58 -11.53 5.09 -13.85
N TRP A 59 -11.14 4.61 -12.66
CA TRP A 59 -9.91 3.83 -12.49
C TRP A 59 -10.01 2.42 -13.08
N LEU A 60 -11.23 1.92 -13.25
CA LEU A 60 -11.49 0.61 -13.83
C LEU A 60 -11.49 0.64 -15.37
N LEU A 61 -11.53 1.83 -15.95
CA LEU A 61 -11.55 1.99 -17.39
C LEU A 61 -10.11 2.00 -17.92
N ALA A 62 -9.80 1.03 -18.79
CA ALA A 62 -8.53 1.03 -19.51
C ALA A 62 -8.46 2.28 -20.42
N ARG A 63 -7.61 3.23 -20.03
CA ARG A 63 -7.31 4.43 -20.83
C ARG A 63 -5.89 4.31 -21.34
N GLY A 64 -5.74 3.83 -22.54
CA GLY A 64 -4.43 3.73 -23.15
C GLY A 64 -4.56 3.31 -24.60
N THR A 65 -3.62 3.74 -25.42
CA THR A 65 -3.52 3.31 -26.80
C THR A 65 -3.09 1.84 -26.82
N ASN A 66 -3.84 1.05 -27.58
CA ASN A 66 -3.42 -0.29 -27.94
C ASN A 66 -1.99 -0.22 -28.46
N THR A 67 -1.13 -1.07 -27.94
CA THR A 67 0.19 -1.27 -28.54
C THR A 67 0.02 -1.65 -30.01
N LEU A 68 0.97 -1.32 -30.84
CA LEU A 68 1.02 -1.68 -32.26
C LEU A 68 0.82 -3.19 -32.54
N LEU A 69 0.86 -4.01 -31.50
CA LEU A 69 0.69 -5.47 -31.52
C LEU A 69 -0.75 -5.93 -31.16
N GLY A 70 -1.71 -5.02 -31.00
CA GLY A 70 -3.14 -5.36 -30.85
C GLY A 70 -3.54 -6.08 -29.55
N THR A 71 -2.66 -6.19 -28.57
CA THR A 71 -3.02 -6.71 -27.24
C THR A 71 -3.77 -5.64 -26.45
N PRO A 72 -4.99 -5.92 -25.97
CA PRO A 72 -5.73 -4.97 -25.15
C PRO A 72 -4.95 -4.72 -23.85
N THR A 73 -4.57 -3.49 -23.64
CA THR A 73 -3.91 -3.08 -22.41
C THR A 73 -4.96 -3.01 -21.31
N GLN A 74 -4.80 -3.83 -20.29
CA GLN A 74 -5.70 -3.85 -19.13
C GLN A 74 -5.08 -3.09 -17.96
N VAL A 75 -5.94 -2.52 -17.11
CA VAL A 75 -5.50 -1.97 -15.83
C VAL A 75 -4.97 -3.10 -14.97
N VAL A 76 -3.77 -2.95 -14.46
CA VAL A 76 -3.09 -3.96 -13.64
C VAL A 76 -3.21 -3.59 -12.17
N VAL A 77 -3.45 -4.61 -11.34
CA VAL A 77 -3.53 -4.44 -9.88
C VAL A 77 -2.24 -4.95 -9.23
N TYR A 78 -1.67 -4.11 -8.38
CA TYR A 78 -0.55 -4.46 -7.50
C TYR A 78 -0.97 -4.35 -6.04
N GLN A 79 -0.54 -5.29 -5.24
CA GLN A 79 -0.63 -5.23 -3.78
C GLN A 79 0.78 -5.20 -3.23
N ASP A 80 1.15 -4.09 -2.62
CA ASP A 80 2.52 -3.79 -2.21
C ASP A 80 3.48 -3.97 -3.41
N ASP A 81 4.34 -4.96 -3.41
CA ASP A 81 5.26 -5.26 -4.52
C ASP A 81 4.80 -6.43 -5.41
N ALA A 82 3.66 -7.05 -5.10
CA ALA A 82 3.14 -8.20 -5.83
C ALA A 82 2.15 -7.81 -6.92
N ARG A 83 2.39 -8.26 -8.15
CA ARG A 83 1.41 -8.16 -9.24
C ARG A 83 0.31 -9.20 -9.05
N LEU A 84 -0.93 -8.77 -8.89
CA LEU A 84 -2.07 -9.67 -8.69
C LEU A 84 -2.80 -10.03 -9.99
N GLY A 85 -2.89 -9.10 -10.93
CA GLY A 85 -3.59 -9.33 -12.20
C GLY A 85 -4.44 -8.16 -12.65
N GLY A 86 -5.63 -8.44 -13.16
CA GLY A 86 -6.60 -7.45 -13.61
C GLY A 86 -7.49 -6.91 -12.48
N THR A 87 -8.45 -6.06 -12.85
CA THR A 87 -9.36 -5.38 -11.89
C THR A 87 -10.35 -6.32 -11.19
N ASP A 88 -10.58 -7.52 -11.71
CA ASP A 88 -11.39 -8.56 -11.12
C ASP A 88 -10.91 -9.01 -9.74
N VAL A 89 -9.60 -9.00 -9.51
CA VAL A 89 -8.98 -9.36 -8.24
C VAL A 89 -9.42 -8.44 -7.09
N LEU A 90 -9.79 -7.19 -7.37
CA LEU A 90 -10.23 -6.22 -6.37
C LEU A 90 -11.45 -6.69 -5.55
N ALA A 91 -12.29 -7.56 -6.12
CA ALA A 91 -13.45 -8.11 -5.43
C ALA A 91 -13.07 -9.05 -4.26
N SER A 92 -11.89 -9.66 -4.34
CA SER A 92 -11.40 -10.59 -3.31
C SER A 92 -10.64 -9.92 -2.18
N ILE A 93 -10.36 -8.61 -2.29
CA ILE A 93 -9.53 -7.88 -1.32
C ILE A 93 -10.43 -7.11 -0.35
N PRO A 94 -10.46 -7.48 0.95
CA PRO A 94 -11.28 -6.79 1.94
C PRO A 94 -10.70 -5.42 2.29
N THR A 95 -11.57 -4.41 2.44
CA THR A 95 -11.17 -3.04 2.78
C THR A 95 -10.49 -2.92 4.15
N SER A 96 -10.78 -3.84 5.07
CA SER A 96 -10.19 -3.86 6.42
C SER A 96 -8.67 -4.12 6.43
N ALA A 97 -8.15 -4.80 5.42
CA ALA A 97 -6.72 -5.12 5.30
C ALA A 97 -5.92 -4.04 4.56
N ILE A 98 -6.59 -3.01 4.05
CA ILE A 98 -6.01 -2.01 3.16
C ILE A 98 -5.73 -0.71 3.93
N LEU A 99 -4.54 -0.14 3.73
CA LEU A 99 -4.18 1.17 4.25
C LEU A 99 -4.65 2.29 3.30
N TYR A 100 -4.35 2.14 2.02
CA TYR A 100 -4.85 3.01 0.94
C TYR A 100 -4.81 2.29 -0.41
N VAL A 101 -5.60 2.81 -1.34
CA VAL A 101 -5.58 2.43 -2.76
C VAL A 101 -5.17 3.66 -3.57
N ARG A 102 -4.23 3.51 -4.48
CA ARG A 102 -3.76 4.59 -5.35
C ARG A 102 -3.83 4.19 -6.81
N HIS A 103 -4.33 5.09 -7.64
CA HIS A 103 -4.31 4.95 -9.08
C HIS A 103 -3.09 5.64 -9.67
N TYR A 104 -2.40 4.95 -10.56
CA TYR A 104 -1.34 5.49 -11.41
C TYR A 104 -1.84 5.50 -12.86
N ASN A 105 -1.77 6.65 -13.50
CA ASN A 105 -2.09 6.74 -14.92
C ASN A 105 -1.06 5.98 -15.77
N GLY A 106 -1.38 5.75 -17.05
CA GLY A 106 -0.53 4.94 -17.94
C GLY A 106 0.91 5.46 -18.08
N VAL A 107 1.12 6.77 -18.03
CA VAL A 107 2.46 7.37 -18.13
C VAL A 107 3.27 7.09 -16.86
N GLU A 108 2.69 7.34 -15.70
CA GLU A 108 3.34 7.06 -14.41
C GLU A 108 3.58 5.55 -14.22
N ALA A 109 2.58 4.74 -14.57
CA ALA A 109 2.66 3.30 -14.47
C ALA A 109 3.76 2.73 -15.38
N THR A 110 3.86 3.19 -16.61
CA THR A 110 4.91 2.80 -17.55
C THR A 110 6.30 3.19 -17.03
N GLY A 111 6.42 4.38 -16.46
CA GLY A 111 7.69 4.84 -15.86
C GLY A 111 8.14 4.02 -14.66
N ARG A 112 7.21 3.44 -13.91
CA ARG A 112 7.49 2.69 -12.68
C ARG A 112 7.60 1.18 -12.89
N TRP A 113 6.72 0.59 -13.70
CA TRP A 113 6.62 -0.87 -13.89
C TRP A 113 6.92 -1.34 -15.32
N GLY A 114 7.10 -0.42 -16.28
CA GLY A 114 7.43 -0.75 -17.66
C GLY A 114 6.28 -0.57 -18.65
N ILE A 115 6.59 -0.80 -19.93
CA ILE A 115 5.73 -0.48 -21.08
C ILE A 115 4.38 -1.21 -21.10
N ASP A 116 4.27 -2.34 -20.44
CA ASP A 116 3.03 -3.14 -20.41
C ASP A 116 1.92 -2.55 -19.51
N HIS A 117 2.20 -1.40 -18.87
CA HIS A 117 1.31 -0.76 -17.92
C HIS A 117 0.64 0.51 -18.47
N GLY A 118 0.58 0.65 -19.80
CA GLY A 118 0.03 1.83 -20.46
C GLY A 118 -1.46 2.12 -20.18
N ALA A 119 -2.23 1.14 -19.70
CA ALA A 119 -3.63 1.33 -19.28
C ALA A 119 -3.77 1.90 -17.86
N GLY A 120 -2.69 1.97 -17.11
CA GLY A 120 -2.65 2.39 -15.72
C GLY A 120 -2.53 1.21 -14.74
N VAL A 121 -2.28 1.56 -13.49
CA VAL A 121 -2.11 0.61 -12.37
C VAL A 121 -2.97 1.06 -11.19
N ILE A 122 -3.64 0.11 -10.55
CA ILE A 122 -4.23 0.28 -9.23
C ILE A 122 -3.29 -0.36 -8.23
N PHE A 123 -2.69 0.47 -7.38
CA PHE A 123 -1.77 0.05 -6.34
C PHE A 123 -2.49 0.01 -5.00
N ILE A 124 -2.33 -1.08 -4.27
CA ILE A 124 -2.94 -1.33 -2.97
C ILE A 124 -1.82 -1.46 -1.95
N ALA A 125 -1.84 -0.60 -0.94
CA ALA A 125 -0.97 -0.73 0.22
C ALA A 125 -1.72 -1.42 1.36
N THR A 126 -1.14 -2.46 1.92
CA THR A 126 -1.73 -3.18 3.04
C THR A 126 -1.27 -2.62 4.38
N VAL A 127 -2.06 -2.91 5.41
CA VAL A 127 -1.67 -2.64 6.80
C VAL A 127 -0.59 -3.64 7.18
N PRO A 128 0.56 -3.19 7.74
CA PRO A 128 1.65 -4.06 8.14
C PRO A 128 1.30 -4.96 9.31
#